data_801ea0f92541880ac965edf734c6aef0
#
_entry.id   801ea0f92541880ac965edf734c6aef0
#
_cell.length_a   1.000
_cell.length_b   1.000
_cell.length_c   1.000
_cell.angle_alpha   90.00
_cell.angle_beta   90.00
_cell.angle_gamma   90.00
#
_symmetry.space_group_name_H-M   'P 1'
#
loop_
_entity.id
_entity.type
_entity.pdbx_description
1 polymer ?
#
loop_
_entity_poly.entity_id
_entity_poly.type
_entity_poly.pdbx_seq_one_letter_code
_entity_poly.pdbx_strand_id
1 'polypeptide(L)'
;MAVSEEHRYPCKQCGGDLRFAPGQTTLKCEHCGFEQTIAADEGAGPWDKPAKTKAFEEHPLAKGLSNDLPATASTEVRATKCPNCGASVEFSGATHASECPFCAAPIVVDTGAERKIKPQAVIPFALDEKSAHKAMVAWLGRLWFAPNRLLEFTRAGRAMNGVYVPYWTFDADTHSQYSGAKGVHYYETRTVTANVNGKTETRQEQVQKTRWYPASGAVARGFDDVMAIASTSLPARLGEGLEPWDLSQLQPYKPDYLAGFQAEGYTVALADGNTTAKQKMAVVIEQDVRRDIGGDVQRIDSVSTSYSAETFKHILLPIWIAAYKYNSKTYRFLVNGQTGEVQGERPYSVWKITFAALGAAILAAAAYVLIQKYGNGG
;
A
#
# COMPACT_ATOMS: atom_id res chain seq x y z
N MET A 1 1.45 36.16 -9.38
CA MET A 1 0.59 35.71 -8.26
C MET A 1 -0.57 34.94 -8.91
N ALA A 2 -0.41 33.63 -9.04
CA ALA A 2 -1.52 32.76 -9.46
C ALA A 2 -2.23 32.32 -8.16
N VAL A 3 -3.38 32.90 -7.93
CA VAL A 3 -4.31 32.51 -6.88
C VAL A 3 -4.74 31.08 -7.21
N SER A 4 -4.62 30.13 -6.28
CA SER A 4 -5.20 28.79 -6.42
C SER A 4 -6.68 28.96 -6.76
N GLU A 5 -7.07 28.55 -7.98
CA GLU A 5 -8.47 28.57 -8.38
C GLU A 5 -9.26 27.65 -7.47
N GLU A 6 -10.22 28.21 -6.76
CA GLU A 6 -11.19 27.47 -5.96
C GLU A 6 -12.08 26.69 -6.92
N HIS A 7 -11.83 25.42 -7.11
CA HIS A 7 -12.66 24.55 -7.94
C HIS A 7 -13.96 24.24 -7.21
N ARG A 8 -14.94 25.11 -7.36
CA ARG A 8 -16.33 24.84 -6.96
C ARG A 8 -17.08 24.25 -8.15
N TYR A 9 -17.81 23.20 -7.89
CA TYR A 9 -18.66 22.54 -8.89
C TYR A 9 -20.14 22.82 -8.60
N PRO A 10 -20.66 24.02 -8.82
CA PRO A 10 -22.06 24.33 -8.58
C PRO A 10 -22.92 23.60 -9.61
N CYS A 11 -23.98 22.97 -9.13
CA CYS A 11 -24.97 22.32 -9.97
C CYS A 11 -25.71 23.38 -10.83
N LYS A 12 -25.68 23.20 -12.15
CA LYS A 12 -26.32 24.10 -13.11
C LYS A 12 -27.84 24.13 -12.96
N GLN A 13 -28.45 23.13 -12.29
CA GLN A 13 -29.88 23.00 -12.16
C GLN A 13 -30.42 23.59 -10.85
N CYS A 14 -29.71 23.43 -9.73
CA CYS A 14 -30.22 23.87 -8.42
C CYS A 14 -29.23 24.73 -7.61
N GLY A 15 -28.00 24.93 -8.09
CA GLY A 15 -26.96 25.69 -7.41
C GLY A 15 -26.26 24.93 -6.26
N GLY A 16 -26.69 23.71 -5.92
CA GLY A 16 -26.02 22.86 -4.93
C GLY A 16 -24.68 22.33 -5.43
N ASP A 17 -23.86 21.77 -4.55
CA ASP A 17 -22.55 21.26 -4.93
C ASP A 17 -22.65 19.91 -5.66
N LEU A 18 -21.87 19.76 -6.72
CA LEU A 18 -21.65 18.50 -7.42
C LEU A 18 -20.52 17.74 -6.74
N ARG A 19 -20.70 16.43 -6.63
CA ARG A 19 -19.68 15.50 -6.11
C ARG A 19 -19.36 14.42 -7.13
N PHE A 20 -18.14 13.95 -7.14
CA PHE A 20 -17.74 12.81 -7.96
C PHE A 20 -18.52 11.56 -7.54
N ALA A 21 -19.09 10.87 -8.52
CA ALA A 21 -19.84 9.64 -8.29
C ALA A 21 -18.91 8.42 -8.43
N PRO A 22 -18.57 7.71 -7.34
CA PRO A 22 -17.71 6.53 -7.39
C PRO A 22 -18.19 5.47 -8.38
N GLY A 23 -17.25 4.88 -9.12
CA GLY A 23 -17.55 3.88 -10.16
C GLY A 23 -18.11 4.45 -11.46
N GLN A 24 -18.22 5.76 -11.57
CA GLN A 24 -18.70 6.46 -12.78
C GLN A 24 -17.68 7.51 -13.22
N THR A 25 -17.92 8.12 -14.37
CA THR A 25 -17.12 9.25 -14.88
C THR A 25 -17.93 10.55 -14.83
N THR A 26 -18.74 10.70 -13.78
CA THR A 26 -19.68 11.80 -13.64
C THR A 26 -19.59 12.48 -12.29
N LEU A 27 -19.91 13.77 -12.27
CA LEU A 27 -20.23 14.51 -11.07
C LEU A 27 -21.75 14.46 -10.86
N LYS A 28 -22.20 14.23 -9.65
CA LYS A 28 -23.63 14.13 -9.28
C LYS A 28 -24.00 15.13 -8.21
N CYS A 29 -25.16 15.76 -8.37
CA CYS A 29 -25.75 16.61 -7.35
C CYS A 29 -26.58 15.75 -6.36
N GLU A 30 -26.21 15.76 -5.09
CA GLU A 30 -26.98 15.06 -4.05
C GLU A 30 -28.36 15.68 -3.79
N HIS A 31 -28.55 16.96 -4.18
CA HIS A 31 -29.78 17.71 -3.92
C HIS A 31 -30.89 17.44 -4.95
N CYS A 32 -30.53 17.50 -6.26
CA CYS A 32 -31.51 17.38 -7.33
C CYS A 32 -31.29 16.17 -8.25
N GLY A 33 -30.21 15.40 -8.04
CA GLY A 33 -29.89 14.24 -8.86
C GLY A 33 -29.29 14.56 -10.22
N PHE A 34 -29.04 15.84 -10.55
CA PHE A 34 -28.39 16.24 -11.81
C PHE A 34 -27.01 15.60 -11.93
N GLU A 35 -26.69 15.08 -13.11
CA GLU A 35 -25.40 14.47 -13.41
C GLU A 35 -24.69 15.22 -14.53
N GLN A 36 -23.40 15.45 -14.35
CA GLN A 36 -22.52 16.09 -15.33
C GLN A 36 -21.34 15.19 -15.63
N THR A 37 -21.16 14.79 -16.88
CA THR A 37 -20.00 13.98 -17.30
C THR A 37 -18.72 14.80 -17.20
N ILE A 38 -17.65 14.19 -16.64
CA ILE A 38 -16.31 14.76 -16.66
C ILE A 38 -15.82 14.69 -18.09
N ALA A 39 -15.49 15.84 -18.69
CA ALA A 39 -15.04 15.90 -20.08
C ALA A 39 -13.80 15.01 -20.27
N ALA A 40 -13.84 14.08 -21.22
CA ALA A 40 -12.65 13.44 -21.71
C ALA A 40 -11.73 14.49 -22.34
N ASP A 41 -10.40 14.27 -22.30
CA ASP A 41 -9.50 15.18 -23.01
C ASP A 41 -9.85 15.15 -24.51
N GLU A 42 -10.17 16.32 -25.09
CA GLU A 42 -10.56 16.50 -26.48
C GLU A 42 -9.38 16.30 -27.45
N GLY A 43 -8.59 15.25 -27.27
CA GLY A 43 -7.44 14.91 -28.10
C GLY A 43 -7.65 13.73 -29.05
N ALA A 44 -8.70 12.94 -28.88
CA ALA A 44 -8.98 11.79 -29.75
C ALA A 44 -10.14 12.13 -30.69
N GLY A 45 -9.85 12.33 -31.97
CA GLY A 45 -10.86 12.40 -33.01
C GLY A 45 -11.64 11.09 -33.14
N PRO A 46 -12.86 11.10 -33.75
CA PRO A 46 -13.71 9.89 -33.89
C PRO A 46 -13.06 8.73 -34.66
N TRP A 47 -11.90 8.94 -35.25
CA TRP A 47 -11.14 7.97 -36.05
C TRP A 47 -9.85 7.52 -35.40
N ASP A 48 -9.46 8.10 -34.26
CA ASP A 48 -8.28 7.68 -33.52
C ASP A 48 -8.59 6.35 -32.81
N LYS A 49 -7.79 5.33 -33.12
CA LYS A 49 -7.83 4.07 -32.34
C LYS A 49 -7.59 4.43 -30.88
N PRO A 50 -8.36 3.84 -29.92
CA PRO A 50 -8.11 4.07 -28.51
C PRO A 50 -6.63 3.79 -28.26
N ALA A 51 -5.89 4.81 -27.86
CA ALA A 51 -4.48 4.68 -27.54
C ALA A 51 -4.38 3.58 -26.46
N LYS A 52 -3.61 2.55 -26.78
CA LYS A 52 -3.33 1.44 -25.87
C LYS A 52 -2.48 1.92 -24.71
N THR A 53 -2.92 2.59 -23.78
CA THR A 53 -2.24 3.29 -22.67
C THR A 53 -2.26 4.81 -22.91
N LYS A 54 -2.98 5.51 -22.05
CA LYS A 54 -2.81 6.95 -21.89
C LYS A 54 -1.38 7.15 -21.43
N ALA A 55 -0.52 7.63 -22.34
CA ALA A 55 0.86 7.95 -21.98
C ALA A 55 0.82 9.15 -21.03
N PHE A 56 1.01 8.91 -19.75
CA PHE A 56 1.26 9.97 -18.78
C PHE A 56 2.66 10.51 -19.03
N GLU A 57 2.82 11.83 -18.91
CA GLU A 57 4.15 12.44 -18.99
C GLU A 57 4.92 12.07 -17.72
N GLU A 58 5.82 11.10 -17.85
CA GLU A 58 6.75 10.74 -16.79
C GLU A 58 7.88 11.76 -16.74
N HIS A 59 8.25 12.15 -15.54
CA HIS A 59 9.33 13.10 -15.36
C HIS A 59 10.65 12.39 -15.12
N PRO A 60 11.74 12.80 -15.78
CA PRO A 60 13.06 12.29 -15.45
C PRO A 60 13.39 12.54 -13.98
N LEU A 61 13.78 11.48 -13.27
CA LEU A 61 14.05 11.56 -11.83
C LEU A 61 15.11 12.62 -11.48
N ALA A 62 16.15 12.73 -12.30
CA ALA A 62 17.21 13.73 -12.09
C ALA A 62 16.66 15.17 -12.06
N LYS A 63 15.68 15.50 -12.93
CA LYS A 63 15.05 16.83 -12.95
C LYS A 63 14.18 17.06 -11.72
N GLY A 64 13.48 16.02 -11.24
CA GLY A 64 12.70 16.10 -10.02
C GLY A 64 13.55 16.34 -8.79
N LEU A 65 14.68 15.65 -8.68
CA LEU A 65 15.64 15.79 -7.56
C LEU A 65 16.38 17.13 -7.56
N SER A 66 16.66 17.70 -8.73
CA SER A 66 17.30 19.01 -8.85
C SER A 66 16.31 20.19 -8.76
N ASN A 67 15.02 19.93 -8.56
CA ASN A 67 13.94 20.94 -8.63
C ASN A 67 13.89 21.71 -9.96
N ASP A 68 14.38 21.11 -11.04
CA ASP A 68 14.40 21.69 -12.40
C ASP A 68 13.21 21.19 -13.25
N LEU A 69 12.05 21.06 -12.61
CA LEU A 69 10.81 20.74 -13.28
C LEU A 69 10.17 22.01 -13.88
N PRO A 70 9.51 21.90 -15.04
CA PRO A 70 8.79 23.04 -15.62
C PRO A 70 7.75 23.60 -14.63
N ALA A 71 7.48 24.88 -14.72
CA ALA A 71 6.53 25.55 -13.83
C ALA A 71 5.12 24.91 -13.87
N THR A 72 4.75 24.32 -15.00
CA THR A 72 3.49 23.58 -15.18
C THR A 72 3.39 22.30 -14.37
N ALA A 73 4.54 21.71 -14.00
CA ALA A 73 4.62 20.46 -13.20
C ALA A 73 4.58 20.73 -11.68
N SER A 74 4.52 21.99 -11.26
CA SER A 74 4.43 22.36 -9.84
C SER A 74 3.22 23.24 -9.59
N THR A 75 2.67 23.17 -8.37
CA THR A 75 1.57 24.01 -7.91
C THR A 75 1.85 24.55 -6.52
N GLU A 76 1.31 25.71 -6.20
CA GLU A 76 1.30 26.23 -4.84
C GLU A 76 0.04 25.71 -4.14
N VAL A 77 0.22 24.99 -3.05
CA VAL A 77 -0.88 24.42 -2.25
C VAL A 77 -0.87 25.01 -0.86
N ARG A 78 -2.06 25.28 -0.32
CA ARG A 78 -2.24 25.58 1.10
C ARG A 78 -2.50 24.29 1.82
N ALA A 79 -1.52 23.84 2.57
CA ALA A 79 -1.63 22.60 3.35
C ALA A 79 -1.25 22.87 4.79
N THR A 80 -1.95 22.24 5.72
CA THR A 80 -1.65 22.31 7.15
C THR A 80 -1.28 20.93 7.66
N LYS A 81 -0.18 20.84 8.42
CA LYS A 81 0.21 19.60 9.09
C LYS A 81 -0.65 19.37 10.32
N CYS A 82 -1.26 18.21 10.42
CA CYS A 82 -1.96 17.79 11.60
C CYS A 82 -0.98 17.61 12.77
N PRO A 83 -1.16 18.32 13.91
CA PRO A 83 -0.22 18.22 15.04
C PRO A 83 -0.25 16.85 15.72
N ASN A 84 -1.29 16.06 15.50
CA ASN A 84 -1.46 14.75 16.14
C ASN A 84 -0.87 13.58 15.34
N CYS A 85 -1.04 13.56 14.01
CA CYS A 85 -0.59 12.44 13.18
C CYS A 85 0.39 12.82 12.07
N GLY A 86 0.71 14.12 11.92
CA GLY A 86 1.66 14.61 10.92
C GLY A 86 1.12 14.68 9.48
N ALA A 87 -0.13 14.28 9.23
CA ALA A 87 -0.76 14.34 7.91
C ALA A 87 -0.75 15.77 7.36
N SER A 88 -0.40 15.94 6.10
CA SER A 88 -0.53 17.21 5.38
C SER A 88 -1.90 17.25 4.69
N VAL A 89 -2.84 17.94 5.30
CA VAL A 89 -4.21 18.07 4.77
C VAL A 89 -4.29 19.32 3.91
N GLU A 90 -4.68 19.17 2.66
CA GLU A 90 -4.89 20.27 1.75
C GLU A 90 -6.31 20.81 1.91
N PHE A 91 -6.43 22.11 2.08
CA PHE A 91 -7.71 22.78 2.20
C PHE A 91 -8.05 23.51 0.90
N SER A 92 -9.24 23.25 0.39
CA SER A 92 -9.82 24.00 -0.71
C SER A 92 -10.75 25.10 -0.17
N GLY A 93 -10.59 26.30 -0.69
CA GLY A 93 -11.48 27.40 -0.41
C GLY A 93 -11.32 28.09 0.96
N ALA A 94 -12.41 28.65 1.46
CA ALA A 94 -12.46 29.46 2.68
C ALA A 94 -12.63 28.64 3.96
N THR A 95 -12.36 27.34 3.94
CA THR A 95 -12.44 26.50 5.13
C THR A 95 -11.24 26.77 6.03
N HIS A 96 -11.47 27.31 7.23
CA HIS A 96 -10.41 27.68 8.19
C HIS A 96 -10.22 26.65 9.31
N ALA A 97 -11.12 25.69 9.46
CA ALA A 97 -11.00 24.62 10.46
C ALA A 97 -11.74 23.37 9.99
N SER A 98 -11.17 22.20 10.23
CA SER A 98 -11.75 20.89 9.90
C SER A 98 -11.24 19.83 10.87
N GLU A 99 -11.77 18.62 10.80
CA GLU A 99 -11.21 17.46 11.47
C GLU A 99 -10.22 16.74 10.54
N CYS A 100 -9.12 16.26 11.08
CA CYS A 100 -8.15 15.45 10.36
C CYS A 100 -8.81 14.14 9.89
N PRO A 101 -8.83 13.83 8.58
CA PRO A 101 -9.45 12.59 8.09
C PRO A 101 -8.75 11.33 8.57
N PHE A 102 -7.48 11.44 8.98
CA PHE A 102 -6.65 10.32 9.40
C PHE A 102 -6.74 9.99 10.89
N CYS A 103 -6.97 10.98 11.75
CA CYS A 103 -6.98 10.78 13.20
C CYS A 103 -8.11 11.49 13.93
N ALA A 104 -9.00 12.18 13.20
CA ALA A 104 -10.12 12.94 13.74
C ALA A 104 -9.72 14.03 14.78
N ALA A 105 -8.47 14.53 14.71
CA ALA A 105 -8.04 15.68 15.51
C ALA A 105 -8.48 16.98 14.83
N PRO A 106 -8.88 18.02 15.59
CA PRO A 106 -9.19 19.32 15.01
C PRO A 106 -7.94 19.94 14.40
N ILE A 107 -8.06 20.50 13.21
CA ILE A 107 -7.02 21.20 12.48
C ILE A 107 -7.49 22.62 12.18
N VAL A 108 -6.61 23.60 12.42
CA VAL A 108 -6.80 24.99 12.02
C VAL A 108 -5.81 25.30 10.90
N VAL A 109 -6.29 25.96 9.84
CA VAL A 109 -5.46 26.25 8.66
C VAL A 109 -4.33 27.23 9.03
N ASP A 110 -3.11 26.83 8.72
CA ASP A 110 -1.97 27.72 8.68
C ASP A 110 -1.88 28.40 7.30
N THR A 111 -1.39 29.63 7.25
CA THR A 111 -1.43 30.48 6.04
C THR A 111 -0.26 30.25 5.10
N GLY A 112 0.58 29.23 5.33
CA GLY A 112 1.73 28.93 4.49
C GLY A 112 1.32 28.28 3.15
N ALA A 113 1.85 28.80 2.02
CA ALA A 113 1.79 28.14 0.73
C ALA A 113 3.12 27.43 0.46
N GLU A 114 3.06 26.14 0.13
CA GLU A 114 4.23 25.35 -0.27
C GLU A 114 4.15 25.03 -1.77
N ARG A 115 5.29 25.11 -2.45
CA ARG A 115 5.40 24.65 -3.84
C ARG A 115 5.56 23.15 -3.85
N LYS A 116 4.63 22.44 -4.46
CA LYS A 116 4.62 20.97 -4.55
C LYS A 116 4.60 20.50 -6.00
N ILE A 117 5.12 19.31 -6.24
CA ILE A 117 5.00 18.63 -7.54
C ILE A 117 3.53 18.26 -7.72
N LYS A 118 2.95 18.75 -8.82
CA LYS A 118 1.54 18.51 -9.16
C LYS A 118 1.31 17.01 -9.41
N PRO A 119 0.18 16.41 -8.96
CA PRO A 119 -0.20 15.09 -9.39
C PRO A 119 -0.35 15.00 -10.91
N GLN A 120 0.23 13.98 -11.52
CA GLN A 120 0.09 13.72 -12.96
C GLN A 120 -1.12 12.84 -13.24
N ALA A 121 -1.43 11.93 -12.32
CA ALA A 121 -2.52 10.98 -12.51
C ALA A 121 -3.25 10.70 -11.20
N VAL A 122 -4.45 10.16 -11.34
CA VAL A 122 -5.32 9.75 -10.23
C VAL A 122 -6.02 8.45 -10.60
N ILE A 123 -6.18 7.55 -9.64
CA ILE A 123 -7.17 6.47 -9.75
C ILE A 123 -8.46 6.98 -9.13
N PRO A 124 -9.56 7.14 -9.88
CA PRO A 124 -10.84 7.55 -9.32
C PRO A 124 -11.39 6.51 -8.33
N PHE A 125 -12.18 6.95 -7.34
CA PHE A 125 -12.93 6.02 -6.49
C PHE A 125 -13.83 5.13 -7.34
N ALA A 126 -13.66 3.81 -7.26
CA ALA A 126 -14.54 2.82 -7.86
C ALA A 126 -15.65 2.37 -6.89
N LEU A 127 -15.34 2.33 -5.60
CA LEU A 127 -16.24 1.92 -4.54
C LEU A 127 -16.82 3.13 -3.81
N ASP A 128 -18.13 3.13 -3.59
CA ASP A 128 -18.81 4.08 -2.72
C ASP A 128 -18.56 3.77 -1.24
N GLU A 129 -18.92 4.71 -0.37
CA GLU A 129 -18.76 4.59 1.08
C GLU A 129 -19.46 3.34 1.64
N LYS A 130 -20.65 3.00 1.14
CA LYS A 130 -21.42 1.84 1.60
C LYS A 130 -20.70 0.52 1.29
N SER A 131 -20.15 0.41 0.09
CA SER A 131 -19.39 -0.76 -0.35
C SER A 131 -18.08 -0.89 0.44
N ALA A 132 -17.37 0.20 0.67
CA ALA A 132 -16.17 0.24 1.49
C ALA A 132 -16.47 -0.16 2.95
N HIS A 133 -17.53 0.37 3.52
CA HIS A 133 -17.99 0.01 4.87
C HIS A 133 -18.34 -1.48 4.96
N LYS A 134 -19.04 -2.04 3.96
CA LYS A 134 -19.36 -3.47 3.89
C LYS A 134 -18.08 -4.32 3.83
N ALA A 135 -17.09 -3.93 3.03
CA ALA A 135 -15.79 -4.62 2.96
C ALA A 135 -15.08 -4.61 4.33
N MET A 136 -15.05 -3.44 5.01
CA MET A 136 -14.48 -3.30 6.35
C MET A 136 -15.17 -4.20 7.37
N VAL A 137 -16.51 -4.23 7.41
CA VAL A 137 -17.27 -5.08 8.33
C VAL A 137 -17.01 -6.57 8.06
N ALA A 138 -16.96 -6.98 6.79
CA ALA A 138 -16.65 -8.35 6.41
C ALA A 138 -15.22 -8.76 6.83
N TRP A 139 -14.25 -7.87 6.65
CA TRP A 139 -12.87 -8.09 7.09
C TRP A 139 -12.78 -8.23 8.62
N LEU A 140 -13.44 -7.34 9.38
CA LEU A 140 -13.49 -7.42 10.84
C LEU A 140 -14.13 -8.70 11.35
N GLY A 141 -15.15 -9.21 10.65
CA GLY A 141 -15.81 -10.47 10.99
C GLY A 141 -14.90 -11.70 10.92
N ARG A 142 -13.83 -11.63 10.14
CA ARG A 142 -12.81 -12.70 10.03
C ARG A 142 -11.77 -12.66 11.17
N LEU A 143 -11.75 -11.60 11.97
CA LEU A 143 -10.76 -11.39 13.02
C LEU A 143 -11.20 -12.01 14.34
N TRP A 144 -10.94 -13.31 14.54
CA TRP A 144 -11.34 -14.08 15.72
C TRP A 144 -10.94 -13.43 17.05
N PHE A 145 -9.73 -12.87 17.13
CA PHE A 145 -9.21 -12.27 18.38
C PHE A 145 -9.58 -10.79 18.57
N ALA A 146 -10.36 -10.18 17.69
CA ALA A 146 -10.84 -8.83 17.87
C ALA A 146 -11.92 -8.77 18.98
N PRO A 147 -11.95 -7.70 19.81
CA PRO A 147 -13.00 -7.50 20.79
C PRO A 147 -14.38 -7.38 20.13
N ASN A 148 -15.41 -7.96 20.74
CA ASN A 148 -16.78 -7.89 20.21
C ASN A 148 -17.31 -6.45 20.11
N ARG A 149 -16.95 -5.59 21.07
CA ARG A 149 -17.28 -4.14 21.04
C ARG A 149 -16.80 -3.43 19.79
N LEU A 150 -15.72 -3.91 19.16
CA LEU A 150 -15.24 -3.35 17.90
C LEU A 150 -16.24 -3.56 16.76
N LEU A 151 -16.82 -4.76 16.68
CA LEU A 151 -17.88 -5.09 15.70
C LEU A 151 -19.16 -4.27 15.91
N GLU A 152 -19.53 -4.01 17.16
CA GLU A 152 -20.68 -3.17 17.50
C GLU A 152 -20.43 -1.71 17.10
N PHE A 153 -19.22 -1.22 17.32
CA PHE A 153 -18.83 0.14 16.99
C PHE A 153 -18.84 0.41 15.47
N THR A 154 -18.40 -0.56 14.68
CA THR A 154 -18.42 -0.46 13.21
C THR A 154 -19.83 -0.60 12.64
N ARG A 155 -20.72 -1.37 13.30
CA ARG A 155 -22.14 -1.46 12.92
C ARG A 155 -22.91 -0.17 13.20
N ALA A 156 -22.43 0.68 14.09
CA ALA A 156 -23.08 1.95 14.44
C ALA A 156 -23.01 3.03 13.34
N GLY A 157 -22.55 2.68 12.13
CA GLY A 157 -22.72 3.52 10.93
C GLY A 157 -21.91 4.80 10.93
N ARG A 158 -20.70 4.80 11.48
CA ARG A 158 -19.81 5.96 11.32
C ARG A 158 -19.41 6.14 9.87
N ALA A 159 -19.54 7.37 9.39
CA ALA A 159 -19.10 7.79 8.07
C ALA A 159 -17.61 7.48 7.87
N MET A 160 -17.27 6.96 6.69
CA MET A 160 -15.90 6.83 6.25
C MET A 160 -15.51 8.07 5.47
N ASN A 161 -14.29 8.53 5.67
CA ASN A 161 -13.76 9.65 4.91
C ASN A 161 -13.05 9.13 3.66
N GLY A 162 -13.48 9.57 2.48
CA GLY A 162 -12.77 9.32 1.24
C GLY A 162 -11.62 10.32 1.09
N VAL A 163 -10.40 9.82 0.97
CA VAL A 163 -9.20 10.63 0.87
C VAL A 163 -8.33 10.12 -0.27
N TYR A 164 -7.86 11.03 -1.10
CA TYR A 164 -6.81 10.76 -2.06
C TYR A 164 -5.46 10.90 -1.36
N VAL A 165 -4.71 9.79 -1.34
CA VAL A 165 -3.39 9.71 -0.72
C VAL A 165 -2.32 9.73 -1.80
N PRO A 166 -1.27 10.56 -1.64
CA PRO A 166 -0.20 10.68 -2.62
C PRO A 166 0.72 9.45 -2.59
N TYR A 167 1.11 9.01 -3.79
CA TYR A 167 2.12 7.99 -4.01
C TYR A 167 3.11 8.46 -5.06
N TRP A 168 4.35 8.07 -4.90
CA TRP A 168 5.37 8.10 -5.94
C TRP A 168 5.37 6.77 -6.68
N THR A 169 5.47 6.78 -8.00
CA THR A 169 5.84 5.62 -8.80
C THR A 169 7.17 5.87 -9.47
N PHE A 170 7.97 4.85 -9.60
CA PHE A 170 9.32 4.92 -10.19
C PHE A 170 9.51 3.83 -11.22
N ASP A 171 10.06 4.22 -12.35
CA ASP A 171 10.48 3.30 -13.40
C ASP A 171 12.01 3.35 -13.51
N ALA A 172 12.61 2.22 -13.82
CA ALA A 172 14.04 2.13 -14.02
C ALA A 172 14.44 0.88 -14.79
N ASP A 173 15.43 1.00 -15.65
CA ASP A 173 16.18 -0.14 -16.17
C ASP A 173 17.37 -0.43 -15.26
N THR A 174 17.50 -1.70 -14.83
CA THR A 174 18.58 -2.10 -13.93
C THR A 174 19.48 -3.15 -14.56
N HIS A 175 20.78 -3.02 -14.26
CA HIS A 175 21.77 -4.03 -14.54
C HIS A 175 22.56 -4.32 -13.27
N SER A 176 22.53 -5.58 -12.81
CA SER A 176 23.10 -5.99 -11.54
C SER A 176 24.15 -7.07 -11.75
N GLN A 177 25.38 -6.81 -11.34
CA GLN A 177 26.45 -7.80 -11.27
C GLN A 177 26.47 -8.41 -9.89
N TYR A 178 26.69 -9.72 -9.80
CA TYR A 178 26.69 -10.41 -8.53
C TYR A 178 27.84 -11.41 -8.41
N SER A 179 28.21 -11.71 -7.16
CA SER A 179 29.03 -12.85 -6.79
C SER A 179 28.38 -13.63 -5.66
N GLY A 180 28.65 -14.93 -5.61
CA GLY A 180 28.04 -15.80 -4.63
C GLY A 180 28.47 -17.26 -4.79
N ALA A 181 27.64 -18.18 -4.31
CA ALA A 181 27.89 -19.59 -4.46
C ALA A 181 26.57 -20.39 -4.63
N LYS A 182 26.63 -21.35 -5.53
CA LYS A 182 25.62 -22.38 -5.77
C LYS A 182 25.85 -23.56 -4.84
N GLY A 183 24.87 -23.91 -4.01
CA GLY A 183 24.91 -25.10 -3.16
C GLY A 183 24.10 -26.24 -3.78
N VAL A 184 24.71 -27.42 -3.83
CA VAL A 184 24.07 -28.65 -4.29
C VAL A 184 24.05 -29.64 -3.14
N HIS A 185 22.88 -30.16 -2.83
CA HIS A 185 22.70 -31.16 -1.78
C HIS A 185 23.18 -32.52 -2.25
N TYR A 186 23.86 -33.24 -1.35
CA TYR A 186 24.18 -34.64 -1.52
C TYR A 186 24.01 -35.36 -0.19
N TYR A 187 23.81 -36.68 -0.25
CA TYR A 187 23.62 -37.49 0.91
C TYR A 187 24.84 -38.34 1.17
N GLU A 188 25.32 -38.34 2.40
CA GLU A 188 26.41 -39.19 2.87
C GLU A 188 25.88 -40.15 3.91
N THR A 189 26.12 -41.45 3.69
CA THR A 189 25.71 -42.44 4.64
C THR A 189 26.71 -42.48 5.81
N ARG A 190 26.22 -42.16 7.00
CA ARG A 190 27.04 -42.23 8.24
C ARG A 190 26.54 -43.33 9.12
N THR A 191 27.48 -44.10 9.64
CA THR A 191 27.19 -45.11 10.64
C THR A 191 27.14 -44.43 12.01
N VAL A 192 25.98 -44.46 12.66
CA VAL A 192 25.79 -43.94 14.02
C VAL A 192 25.54 -45.13 14.96
N THR A 193 26.15 -45.07 16.12
CA THR A 193 25.97 -46.06 17.16
C THR A 193 25.00 -45.50 18.21
N ALA A 194 23.86 -46.13 18.38
CA ALA A 194 22.86 -45.77 19.38
C ALA A 194 22.73 -46.84 20.44
N ASN A 195 22.56 -46.45 21.69
CA ASN A 195 22.26 -47.35 22.76
C ASN A 195 20.74 -47.46 22.92
N VAL A 196 20.16 -48.60 22.50
CA VAL A 196 18.75 -48.87 22.61
C VAL A 196 18.57 -50.02 23.63
N ASN A 197 17.90 -49.74 24.73
CA ASN A 197 17.63 -50.70 25.81
C ASN A 197 18.89 -51.38 26.37
N GLY A 198 20.02 -50.66 26.51
CA GLY A 198 21.26 -51.20 27.04
C GLY A 198 22.10 -52.00 26.04
N LYS A 199 21.68 -52.13 24.80
CA LYS A 199 22.43 -52.76 23.71
C LYS A 199 22.91 -51.71 22.72
N THR A 200 24.14 -51.84 22.30
CA THR A 200 24.76 -50.99 21.27
C THR A 200 24.30 -51.47 19.89
N GLU A 201 23.47 -50.71 19.24
CA GLU A 201 23.02 -50.96 17.87
C GLU A 201 23.69 -49.98 16.90
N THR A 202 24.15 -50.50 15.78
CA THR A 202 24.75 -49.72 14.70
C THR A 202 23.71 -49.47 13.61
N ARG A 203 23.39 -48.22 13.40
CA ARG A 203 22.40 -47.79 12.40
C ARG A 203 23.08 -46.94 11.33
N GLN A 204 22.70 -47.15 10.07
CA GLN A 204 23.08 -46.27 8.97
C GLN A 204 22.08 -45.11 8.89
N GLU A 205 22.59 -43.91 8.91
CA GLU A 205 21.81 -42.67 8.77
C GLU A 205 22.33 -41.91 7.57
N GLN A 206 21.38 -41.45 6.70
CA GLN A 206 21.71 -40.55 5.59
C GLN A 206 21.71 -39.13 6.10
N VAL A 207 22.86 -38.47 6.05
CA VAL A 207 23.04 -37.09 6.43
C VAL A 207 23.14 -36.24 5.17
N GLN A 208 22.22 -35.27 5.03
CA GLN A 208 22.26 -34.32 3.95
C GLN A 208 23.41 -33.32 4.17
N LYS A 209 24.26 -33.14 3.17
CA LYS A 209 25.34 -32.16 3.13
C LYS A 209 25.17 -31.28 1.91
N THR A 210 25.82 -30.13 1.92
CA THR A 210 25.79 -29.19 0.79
C THR A 210 27.21 -28.98 0.27
N ARG A 211 27.41 -29.17 -1.02
CA ARG A 211 28.62 -28.80 -1.73
C ARG A 211 28.44 -27.48 -2.41
N TRP A 212 29.36 -26.56 -2.15
CA TRP A 212 29.32 -25.20 -2.67
C TRP A 212 30.25 -25.03 -3.85
N TYR A 213 29.75 -24.34 -4.89
CA TYR A 213 30.51 -23.96 -6.09
C TYR A 213 30.42 -22.45 -6.25
N PRO A 214 31.54 -21.75 -6.49
CA PRO A 214 31.50 -20.31 -6.79
C PRO A 214 30.59 -20.03 -7.98
N ALA A 215 29.83 -18.94 -7.90
CA ALA A 215 28.96 -18.45 -8.94
C ALA A 215 29.10 -16.92 -9.06
N SER A 216 29.15 -16.43 -10.28
CA SER A 216 29.10 -14.99 -10.58
C SER A 216 28.39 -14.78 -11.90
N GLY A 217 27.74 -13.66 -12.06
CA GLY A 217 26.99 -13.34 -13.27
C GLY A 217 26.42 -11.95 -13.24
N ALA A 218 25.49 -11.70 -14.16
CA ALA A 218 24.75 -10.47 -14.22
C ALA A 218 23.29 -10.72 -14.57
N VAL A 219 22.38 -9.97 -13.95
CA VAL A 219 20.96 -9.96 -14.27
C VAL A 219 20.53 -8.56 -14.64
N ALA A 220 19.55 -8.45 -15.56
CA ALA A 220 18.97 -7.18 -15.97
C ALA A 220 17.45 -7.25 -15.84
N ARG A 221 16.84 -6.15 -15.38
CA ARG A 221 15.40 -6.04 -15.24
C ARG A 221 14.94 -4.61 -15.47
N GLY A 222 13.87 -4.44 -16.27
CA GLY A 222 13.09 -3.22 -16.30
C GLY A 222 12.05 -3.25 -15.17
N PHE A 223 11.93 -2.17 -14.45
CA PHE A 223 10.89 -1.92 -13.46
C PHE A 223 9.97 -0.84 -13.99
N ASP A 224 8.68 -1.07 -13.84
CA ASP A 224 7.60 -0.18 -14.24
C ASP A 224 6.68 0.04 -13.05
N ASP A 225 6.40 1.30 -12.72
CA ASP A 225 5.48 1.72 -11.67
C ASP A 225 5.76 1.12 -10.26
N VAL A 226 7.02 1.10 -9.83
CA VAL A 226 7.35 0.70 -8.45
C VAL A 226 6.86 1.75 -7.47
N MET A 227 5.82 1.41 -6.70
CA MET A 227 5.14 2.35 -5.82
C MET A 227 5.86 2.56 -4.50
N ALA A 228 5.88 3.82 -4.04
CA ALA A 228 6.25 4.22 -2.70
C ALA A 228 5.23 5.21 -2.15
N ILE A 229 4.73 4.97 -0.94
CA ILE A 229 3.80 5.89 -0.29
C ILE A 229 4.49 7.24 -0.05
N ALA A 230 3.83 8.32 -0.46
CA ALA A 230 4.37 9.67 -0.34
C ALA A 230 3.82 10.42 0.91
N SER A 231 3.26 9.68 1.86
CA SER A 231 2.64 10.21 3.06
C SER A 231 3.19 9.54 4.32
N THR A 232 3.38 10.36 5.37
CA THR A 232 3.69 9.90 6.74
C THR A 232 2.46 9.79 7.63
N SER A 233 1.29 10.18 7.15
CA SER A 233 0.03 10.13 7.90
C SER A 233 -0.47 8.71 8.13
N LEU A 234 -0.13 7.81 7.22
CA LEU A 234 -0.44 6.40 7.29
C LEU A 234 0.82 5.60 7.64
N PRO A 235 0.72 4.61 8.55
CA PRO A 235 1.80 3.66 8.74
C PRO A 235 2.11 2.95 7.42
N ALA A 236 3.38 2.95 6.99
CA ALA A 236 3.80 2.38 5.69
C ALA A 236 3.26 0.96 5.48
N ARG A 237 3.29 0.11 6.53
CA ARG A 237 2.76 -1.24 6.50
C ARG A 237 1.27 -1.32 6.13
N LEU A 238 0.46 -0.35 6.55
CA LEU A 238 -0.97 -0.33 6.23
C LEU A 238 -1.19 0.16 4.80
N GLY A 239 -0.45 1.19 4.37
CA GLY A 239 -0.52 1.70 3.00
C GLY A 239 -0.06 0.68 1.97
N GLU A 240 1.06 -0.01 2.23
CA GLU A 240 1.57 -1.08 1.37
C GLU A 240 0.64 -2.32 1.36
N GLY A 241 0.00 -2.61 2.49
CA GLY A 241 -0.96 -3.72 2.57
C GLY A 241 -2.25 -3.50 1.78
N LEU A 242 -2.51 -2.28 1.28
CA LEU A 242 -3.65 -2.00 0.40
C LEU A 242 -3.41 -2.45 -1.06
N GLU A 243 -2.19 -2.83 -1.42
CA GLU A 243 -1.91 -3.41 -2.73
C GLU A 243 -2.69 -4.74 -2.92
N PRO A 244 -3.03 -5.17 -4.15
CA PRO A 244 -2.64 -4.56 -5.41
C PRO A 244 -3.54 -3.39 -5.85
N TRP A 245 -2.94 -2.47 -6.61
CA TRP A 245 -3.62 -1.41 -7.33
C TRP A 245 -3.61 -1.72 -8.83
N ASP A 246 -4.73 -1.57 -9.50
CA ASP A 246 -4.78 -1.66 -10.97
C ASP A 246 -4.41 -0.29 -11.58
N LEU A 247 -3.13 -0.10 -11.86
CA LEU A 247 -2.60 1.15 -12.41
C LEU A 247 -3.02 1.37 -13.87
N SER A 248 -3.57 0.37 -14.56
CA SER A 248 -4.16 0.55 -15.89
C SER A 248 -5.39 1.47 -15.88
N GLN A 249 -6.00 1.67 -14.70
CA GLN A 249 -7.15 2.55 -14.49
C GLN A 249 -6.76 4.00 -14.16
N LEU A 250 -5.48 4.33 -14.15
CA LEU A 250 -5.02 5.70 -13.97
C LEU A 250 -5.68 6.63 -14.99
N GLN A 251 -6.13 7.79 -14.53
CA GLN A 251 -6.66 8.86 -15.35
C GLN A 251 -5.74 10.10 -15.23
N PRO A 252 -5.59 10.93 -16.25
CA PRO A 252 -4.94 12.21 -16.12
C PRO A 252 -5.56 12.99 -14.95
N TYR A 253 -4.71 13.63 -14.15
CA TYR A 253 -5.20 14.40 -13.02
C TYR A 253 -6.15 15.50 -13.47
N LYS A 254 -7.37 15.46 -12.94
CA LYS A 254 -8.39 16.53 -13.07
C LYS A 254 -8.96 16.80 -11.68
N PRO A 255 -9.09 18.06 -11.26
CA PRO A 255 -9.70 18.41 -9.97
C PRO A 255 -11.11 17.85 -9.80
N ASP A 256 -11.84 17.60 -10.90
CA ASP A 256 -13.18 17.00 -10.92
C ASP A 256 -13.26 15.67 -10.16
N TYR A 257 -12.22 14.83 -10.26
CA TYR A 257 -12.18 13.55 -9.53
C TYR A 257 -12.09 13.72 -8.02
N LEU A 258 -11.63 14.89 -7.56
CA LEU A 258 -11.50 15.23 -6.15
C LEU A 258 -12.77 15.87 -5.58
N ALA A 259 -13.76 16.21 -6.42
CA ALA A 259 -14.98 16.87 -5.98
C ALA A 259 -15.73 16.03 -4.92
N GLY A 260 -15.85 16.56 -3.71
CA GLY A 260 -16.50 15.89 -2.58
C GLY A 260 -15.58 14.95 -1.77
N PHE A 261 -14.30 14.85 -2.12
CA PHE A 261 -13.27 14.09 -1.41
C PHE A 261 -12.17 15.02 -0.90
N GLN A 262 -11.41 14.54 0.06
CA GLN A 262 -10.21 15.24 0.54
C GLN A 262 -8.99 14.70 -0.21
N ALA A 263 -7.98 15.55 -0.40
CA ALA A 263 -6.68 15.16 -0.91
C ALA A 263 -5.58 15.48 0.10
N GLU A 264 -4.63 14.59 0.23
CA GLU A 264 -3.44 14.81 1.04
C GLU A 264 -2.28 15.26 0.17
N GLY A 265 -1.57 16.31 0.59
CA GLY A 265 -0.30 16.67 -0.01
C GLY A 265 0.82 15.73 0.44
N TYR A 266 1.77 15.42 -0.44
CA TYR A 266 2.88 14.55 -0.06
C TYR A 266 3.71 15.15 1.07
N THR A 267 4.17 14.29 1.99
CA THR A 267 5.02 14.62 3.14
C THR A 267 6.37 13.88 3.09
N VAL A 268 6.46 12.86 2.24
CA VAL A 268 7.71 12.14 1.95
C VAL A 268 8.32 12.74 0.69
N ALA A 269 9.54 13.25 0.80
CA ALA A 269 10.24 13.84 -0.33
C ALA A 269 10.50 12.82 -1.45
N LEU A 270 10.62 13.30 -2.69
CA LEU A 270 10.88 12.46 -3.86
C LEU A 270 12.14 11.58 -3.68
N ALA A 271 13.21 12.12 -3.07
CA ALA A 271 14.45 11.40 -2.82
C ALA A 271 14.24 10.20 -1.86
N ASP A 272 13.44 10.40 -0.81
CA ASP A 272 13.13 9.35 0.17
C ASP A 272 12.22 8.28 -0.44
N GLY A 273 11.24 8.71 -1.25
CA GLY A 273 10.40 7.82 -2.04
C GLY A 273 11.23 6.95 -2.99
N ASN A 274 12.19 7.55 -3.71
CA ASN A 274 13.10 6.83 -4.59
C ASN A 274 13.95 5.81 -3.83
N THR A 275 14.44 6.18 -2.65
CA THR A 275 15.20 5.25 -1.80
C THR A 275 14.34 4.03 -1.42
N THR A 276 13.09 4.25 -1.06
CA THR A 276 12.12 3.17 -0.75
C THR A 276 11.86 2.28 -1.97
N ALA A 277 11.66 2.89 -3.15
CA ALA A 277 11.45 2.15 -4.39
C ALA A 277 12.68 1.29 -4.76
N LYS A 278 13.89 1.83 -4.64
CA LYS A 278 15.14 1.07 -4.86
C LYS A 278 15.31 -0.09 -3.89
N GLN A 279 14.86 0.04 -2.64
CA GLN A 279 14.83 -1.08 -1.70
C GLN A 279 13.87 -2.19 -2.17
N LYS A 280 12.68 -1.85 -2.66
CA LYS A 280 11.73 -2.81 -3.23
C LYS A 280 12.31 -3.48 -4.48
N MET A 281 12.92 -2.72 -5.38
CA MET A 281 13.62 -3.24 -6.57
C MET A 281 14.74 -4.21 -6.18
N ALA A 282 15.54 -3.87 -5.17
CA ALA A 282 16.64 -4.72 -4.70
C ALA A 282 16.17 -6.09 -4.22
N VAL A 283 15.01 -6.18 -3.56
CA VAL A 283 14.41 -7.47 -3.15
C VAL A 283 14.08 -8.34 -4.37
N VAL A 284 13.54 -7.74 -5.43
CA VAL A 284 13.22 -8.46 -6.67
C VAL A 284 14.48 -8.88 -7.41
N ILE A 285 15.47 -7.99 -7.48
CA ILE A 285 16.79 -8.28 -8.10
C ILE A 285 17.47 -9.45 -7.36
N GLU A 286 17.41 -9.45 -6.01
CA GLU A 286 17.96 -10.57 -5.23
C GLU A 286 17.32 -11.91 -5.59
N GLN A 287 16.01 -11.93 -5.82
CA GLN A 287 15.31 -13.13 -6.27
C GLN A 287 15.76 -13.56 -7.67
N ASP A 288 15.98 -12.62 -8.59
CA ASP A 288 16.50 -12.93 -9.91
C ASP A 288 17.92 -13.50 -9.84
N VAL A 289 18.79 -12.89 -9.01
CA VAL A 289 20.15 -13.38 -8.75
C VAL A 289 20.11 -14.82 -8.19
N ARG A 290 19.24 -15.10 -7.20
CA ARG A 290 19.07 -16.45 -6.66
C ARG A 290 18.66 -17.45 -7.73
N ARG A 291 17.76 -17.04 -8.62
CA ARG A 291 17.30 -17.87 -9.73
C ARG A 291 18.41 -18.15 -10.73
N ASP A 292 19.22 -17.15 -11.03
CA ASP A 292 20.35 -17.26 -11.96
C ASP A 292 21.50 -18.12 -11.38
N ILE A 293 21.82 -17.99 -10.08
CA ILE A 293 22.76 -18.87 -9.37
C ILE A 293 22.29 -20.33 -9.45
N GLY A 294 21.00 -20.59 -9.27
CA GLY A 294 20.43 -21.94 -9.29
C GLY A 294 20.90 -22.85 -8.16
N GLY A 295 20.73 -24.17 -8.34
CA GLY A 295 21.02 -25.17 -7.31
C GLY A 295 19.93 -25.30 -6.25
N ASP A 296 20.22 -26.11 -5.22
CA ASP A 296 19.26 -26.39 -4.14
C ASP A 296 19.21 -25.22 -3.14
N VAL A 297 20.36 -24.58 -2.89
CA VAL A 297 20.50 -23.41 -2.03
C VAL A 297 21.47 -22.40 -2.66
N GLN A 298 21.27 -21.13 -2.38
CA GLN A 298 22.08 -20.04 -2.92
C GLN A 298 22.65 -19.21 -1.78
N ARG A 299 23.90 -18.77 -1.94
CA ARG A 299 24.52 -17.74 -1.11
C ARG A 299 24.92 -16.59 -2.03
N ILE A 300 24.46 -15.41 -1.69
CA ILE A 300 24.83 -14.17 -2.36
C ILE A 300 25.87 -13.47 -1.48
N ASP A 301 27.03 -13.20 -2.03
CA ASP A 301 28.14 -12.52 -1.34
C ASP A 301 28.11 -11.02 -1.62
N SER A 302 27.79 -10.61 -2.87
CA SER A 302 27.62 -9.22 -3.26
C SER A 302 26.66 -9.06 -4.44
N VAL A 303 25.96 -7.92 -4.48
CA VAL A 303 25.20 -7.44 -5.64
C VAL A 303 25.52 -5.97 -5.83
N SER A 304 25.88 -5.58 -7.04
CA SER A 304 26.11 -4.19 -7.43
C SER A 304 25.18 -3.83 -8.58
N THR A 305 24.23 -2.93 -8.34
CA THR A 305 23.20 -2.54 -9.29
C THR A 305 23.45 -1.14 -9.83
N SER A 306 23.43 -0.99 -11.14
CA SER A 306 23.33 0.29 -11.85
C SER A 306 21.89 0.52 -12.30
N TYR A 307 21.44 1.78 -12.21
CA TYR A 307 20.11 2.23 -12.62
C TYR A 307 20.24 3.18 -13.80
N SER A 308 19.34 3.07 -14.77
CA SER A 308 19.27 3.93 -15.95
C SER A 308 17.83 4.18 -16.35
N ALA A 309 17.57 5.16 -17.20
CA ALA A 309 16.25 5.56 -17.64
C ALA A 309 15.27 5.81 -16.47
N GLU A 310 15.79 6.36 -15.35
CA GLU A 310 14.99 6.58 -14.16
C GLU A 310 13.95 7.68 -14.38
N THR A 311 12.66 7.34 -14.24
CA THR A 311 11.55 8.28 -14.28
C THR A 311 10.68 8.16 -13.02
N PHE A 312 9.79 9.13 -12.82
CA PHE A 312 8.84 9.10 -11.72
C PHE A 312 7.53 9.77 -12.09
N LYS A 313 6.48 9.40 -11.36
CA LYS A 313 5.15 10.04 -11.39
C LYS A 313 4.68 10.32 -9.97
N HIS A 314 3.96 11.42 -9.78
CA HIS A 314 3.17 11.70 -8.59
C HIS A 314 1.72 11.32 -8.88
N ILE A 315 1.19 10.32 -8.19
CA ILE A 315 -0.17 9.83 -8.38
C ILE A 315 -0.99 9.93 -7.11
N LEU A 316 -2.31 10.03 -7.27
CA LEU A 316 -3.26 10.03 -6.16
C LEU A 316 -4.07 8.74 -6.17
N LEU A 317 -4.11 8.04 -5.04
CA LEU A 317 -4.83 6.79 -4.87
C LEU A 317 -6.01 6.94 -3.90
N PRO A 318 -7.19 6.39 -4.23
CA PRO A 318 -8.41 6.56 -3.45
C PRO A 318 -8.44 5.63 -2.25
N ILE A 319 -8.49 6.16 -1.04
CA ILE A 319 -8.54 5.37 0.20
C ILE A 319 -9.73 5.83 1.04
N TRP A 320 -10.58 4.90 1.44
CA TRP A 320 -11.58 5.11 2.47
C TRP A 320 -10.95 4.90 3.85
N ILE A 321 -11.11 5.89 4.73
CA ILE A 321 -10.49 5.90 6.06
C ILE A 321 -11.59 5.98 7.12
N ALA A 322 -11.52 5.08 8.09
CA ALA A 322 -12.31 5.16 9.31
C ALA A 322 -11.36 5.17 10.53
N ALA A 323 -11.52 6.14 11.40
CA ALA A 323 -10.79 6.21 12.66
C ALA A 323 -11.75 6.00 13.84
N TYR A 324 -11.34 5.19 14.81
CA TYR A 324 -12.12 4.98 16.03
C TYR A 324 -11.22 4.99 17.27
N LYS A 325 -11.79 5.43 18.39
CA LYS A 325 -11.12 5.40 19.70
C LYS A 325 -11.59 4.21 20.51
N TYR A 326 -10.65 3.41 21.00
CA TYR A 326 -10.91 2.30 21.91
C TYR A 326 -9.86 2.31 23.02
N ASN A 327 -10.30 2.36 24.29
CA ASN A 327 -9.42 2.48 25.46
C ASN A 327 -8.38 3.60 25.31
N SER A 328 -8.82 4.80 24.94
CA SER A 328 -8.00 6.00 24.73
C SER A 328 -6.96 5.92 23.61
N LYS A 329 -6.93 4.82 22.82
CA LYS A 329 -6.10 4.68 21.63
C LYS A 329 -6.94 4.86 20.38
N THR A 330 -6.39 5.55 19.38
CA THR A 330 -6.99 5.67 18.06
C THR A 330 -6.52 4.49 17.20
N TYR A 331 -7.46 3.83 16.58
CA TYR A 331 -7.24 2.76 15.61
C TYR A 331 -7.80 3.19 14.27
N ARG A 332 -7.15 2.78 13.20
CA ARG A 332 -7.49 3.17 11.83
C ARG A 332 -7.81 1.96 11.00
N PHE A 333 -8.84 2.08 10.16
CA PHE A 333 -9.15 1.16 9.08
C PHE A 333 -9.02 1.89 7.77
N LEU A 334 -8.39 1.23 6.83
CA LEU A 334 -8.17 1.70 5.49
C LEU A 334 -8.82 0.71 4.53
N VAL A 335 -9.55 1.20 3.56
CA VAL A 335 -10.11 0.39 2.48
C VAL A 335 -9.66 0.98 1.16
N ASN A 336 -9.06 0.15 0.33
CA ASN A 336 -8.72 0.50 -1.04
C ASN A 336 -10.00 0.88 -1.79
N GLY A 337 -10.09 2.14 -2.23
CA GLY A 337 -11.28 2.68 -2.92
C GLY A 337 -11.50 2.13 -4.32
N GLN A 338 -10.54 1.38 -4.86
CA GLN A 338 -10.63 0.69 -6.13
C GLN A 338 -11.03 -0.78 -5.96
N THR A 339 -10.31 -1.53 -5.12
CA THR A 339 -10.43 -3.00 -5.04
C THR A 339 -11.25 -3.49 -3.84
N GLY A 340 -11.37 -2.67 -2.79
CA GLY A 340 -12.02 -3.07 -1.53
C GLY A 340 -11.10 -3.85 -0.59
N GLU A 341 -9.79 -3.94 -0.86
CA GLU A 341 -8.83 -4.52 0.08
C GLU A 341 -8.80 -3.71 1.37
N VAL A 342 -8.77 -4.41 2.50
CA VAL A 342 -8.90 -3.78 3.82
C VAL A 342 -7.66 -4.02 4.66
N GLN A 343 -7.13 -2.95 5.20
CA GLN A 343 -6.06 -2.97 6.20
C GLN A 343 -6.48 -2.21 7.45
N GLY A 344 -6.00 -2.63 8.60
CA GLY A 344 -6.37 -1.93 9.82
C GLY A 344 -5.56 -2.31 11.04
N GLU A 345 -5.56 -1.37 11.97
CA GLU A 345 -5.05 -1.57 13.32
C GLU A 345 -6.14 -2.22 14.16
N ARG A 346 -5.79 -3.19 14.97
CA ARG A 346 -6.75 -3.89 15.82
C ARG A 346 -6.24 -4.08 17.25
N PRO A 347 -7.07 -3.84 18.25
CA PRO A 347 -6.79 -4.34 19.58
C PRO A 347 -7.00 -5.87 19.62
N TYR A 348 -6.21 -6.54 20.44
CA TYR A 348 -6.39 -7.96 20.71
C TYR A 348 -7.21 -8.15 22.00
N SER A 349 -8.14 -9.07 21.98
CA SER A 349 -8.88 -9.48 23.17
C SER A 349 -8.03 -10.44 23.98
N VAL A 350 -7.49 -9.99 25.12
CA VAL A 350 -6.69 -10.79 26.04
C VAL A 350 -7.48 -12.05 26.46
N TRP A 351 -8.77 -11.92 26.76
CA TRP A 351 -9.63 -13.03 27.14
C TRP A 351 -9.72 -14.11 26.05
N LYS A 352 -9.93 -13.71 24.78
CA LYS A 352 -10.00 -14.68 23.67
C LYS A 352 -8.67 -15.40 23.47
N ILE A 353 -7.54 -14.69 23.61
CA ILE A 353 -6.20 -15.30 23.51
C ILE A 353 -5.99 -16.28 24.68
N THR A 354 -6.34 -15.88 25.91
CA THR A 354 -6.19 -16.76 27.10
C THR A 354 -7.03 -18.02 26.95
N PHE A 355 -8.29 -17.92 26.53
CA PHE A 355 -9.13 -19.10 26.31
C PHE A 355 -8.61 -20.00 25.18
N ALA A 356 -8.10 -19.42 24.09
CA ALA A 356 -7.50 -20.20 23.01
C ALA A 356 -6.22 -20.94 23.48
N ALA A 357 -5.37 -20.27 24.27
CA ALA A 357 -4.17 -20.86 24.84
C ALA A 357 -4.51 -22.02 25.84
N LEU A 358 -5.49 -21.81 26.71
CA LEU A 358 -5.97 -22.84 27.62
C LEU A 358 -6.55 -24.05 26.87
N GLY A 359 -7.36 -23.80 25.85
CA GLY A 359 -7.91 -24.87 25.00
C GLY A 359 -6.81 -25.68 24.30
N ALA A 360 -5.80 -25.00 23.73
CA ALA A 360 -4.66 -25.66 23.12
C ALA A 360 -3.84 -26.49 24.12
N ALA A 361 -3.65 -25.97 25.34
CA ALA A 361 -2.95 -26.71 26.40
C ALA A 361 -3.72 -27.96 26.83
N ILE A 362 -5.07 -27.87 26.96
CA ILE A 362 -5.91 -29.03 27.29
C ILE A 362 -5.84 -30.10 26.19
N LEU A 363 -5.92 -29.68 24.91
CA LEU A 363 -5.80 -30.61 23.78
C LEU A 363 -4.43 -31.28 23.71
N ALA A 364 -3.35 -30.52 23.95
CA ALA A 364 -2.00 -31.09 24.01
C ALA A 364 -1.83 -32.09 25.16
N ALA A 365 -2.37 -31.78 26.34
CA ALA A 365 -2.35 -32.70 27.48
C ALA A 365 -3.16 -33.97 27.20
N ALA A 366 -4.33 -33.85 26.60
CA ALA A 366 -5.16 -35.01 26.22
C ALA A 366 -4.45 -35.87 25.17
N ALA A 367 -3.84 -35.25 24.13
CA ALA A 367 -3.06 -35.99 23.14
C ALA A 367 -1.85 -36.72 23.77
N TYR A 368 -1.13 -36.05 24.69
CA TYR A 368 -0.01 -36.65 25.42
C TYR A 368 -0.44 -37.88 26.23
N VAL A 369 -1.57 -37.77 26.97
CA VAL A 369 -2.11 -38.91 27.74
C VAL A 369 -2.54 -40.07 26.83
N LEU A 370 -3.15 -39.75 25.67
CA LEU A 370 -3.53 -40.80 24.71
C LEU A 370 -2.32 -41.48 24.10
N ILE A 371 -1.25 -40.74 23.75
CA ILE A 371 0.01 -41.31 23.26
C ILE A 371 0.65 -42.23 24.32
N GLN A 372 0.68 -41.79 25.59
CA GLN A 372 1.20 -42.63 26.67
C GLN A 372 0.38 -43.91 26.89
N LYS A 373 -0.96 -43.80 26.79
CA LYS A 373 -1.87 -44.93 27.06
C LYS A 373 -1.92 -45.96 25.92
N TYR A 374 -1.78 -45.47 24.65
CA TYR A 374 -1.92 -46.34 23.47
C TYR A 374 -0.64 -46.50 22.64
N GLY A 375 0.36 -45.64 22.83
CA GLY A 375 1.62 -45.67 22.08
C GLY A 375 2.70 -46.62 22.67
N ASN A 376 2.54 -47.11 23.94
CA ASN A 376 3.47 -48.06 24.60
C ASN A 376 2.97 -49.50 24.57
N GLY A 377 1.98 -49.83 23.71
CA GLY A 377 1.38 -51.16 23.61
C GLY A 377 1.59 -51.84 22.27
N GLY A 378 2.83 -51.75 21.72
CA GLY A 378 3.23 -52.41 20.48
C GLY A 378 4.65 -52.95 20.57
#